data_8160b4bf6d46a65649df43fd7fdf6eb5
#
_entry.id   8160b4bf6d46a65649df43fd7fdf6eb5
#
_cell.length_a   1.000
_cell.length_b   1.000
_cell.length_c   1.000
_cell.angle_alpha   90.00
_cell.angle_beta   90.00
_cell.angle_gamma   90.00
#
_symmetry.space_group_name_H-M   'P 1'
#
loop_
_entity.id
_entity.type
_entity.pdbx_description
1 polymer ?
#
loop_
_entity_poly.entity_id
_entity_poly.type
_entity_poly.pdbx_seq_one_letter_code
_entity_poly.pdbx_strand_id
1 'polypeptide(L)'
;MWHLLKEPKISHSWDNFLIAAGAKEGRHKGPKWHDGDFYKWLEAAAYVYGVTKDEEIDRQMDSIIKIIGRVQREDGYIHTPVLIAEKNKLEKNGEFKNRMDFETYNMGHLMTCACIHHSATGKSDLLQIARKSADYLYDIFKSHPEKLANNAVCPSHYMGLIVMYRTTKESKYLELASGLIDIRGMVKEGTDDNQDRIPFYDQTQAVGHAVRANYL
;
A
#
# COMPACT_ATOMS: atom_id res chain seq x y z
N MET A 1 -17.53 9.77 7.26
CA MET A 1 -16.55 8.68 7.15
C MET A 1 -15.34 8.87 8.07
N TRP A 2 -14.66 10.04 8.07
CA TRP A 2 -13.46 10.29 8.90
C TRP A 2 -13.66 10.01 10.39
N HIS A 3 -14.78 10.43 10.98
CA HIS A 3 -15.08 10.14 12.40
C HIS A 3 -15.20 8.64 12.69
N LEU A 4 -15.66 7.83 11.72
CA LEU A 4 -15.74 6.36 11.87
C LEU A 4 -14.35 5.71 11.87
N LEU A 5 -13.41 6.24 11.08
CA LEU A 5 -12.02 5.74 11.06
C LEU A 5 -11.27 6.07 12.36
N LYS A 6 -11.68 7.12 13.08
CA LYS A 6 -11.12 7.50 14.38
C LYS A 6 -11.77 6.78 15.56
N GLU A 7 -12.92 6.15 15.35
CA GLU A 7 -13.66 5.48 16.44
C GLU A 7 -13.08 4.06 16.67
N PRO A 8 -12.36 3.83 17.78
CA PRO A 8 -11.67 2.55 18.01
C PRO A 8 -12.60 1.33 18.16
N LYS A 9 -13.90 1.54 18.34
CA LYS A 9 -14.91 0.47 18.36
C LYS A 9 -15.39 0.07 16.98
N ILE A 10 -15.13 0.92 15.97
CA ILE A 10 -15.59 0.73 14.58
C ILE A 10 -14.40 0.40 13.67
N SER A 11 -13.32 1.14 13.77
CA SER A 11 -12.12 0.97 12.98
C SER A 11 -10.87 1.14 13.83
N HIS A 12 -9.83 0.39 13.48
CA HIS A 12 -8.53 0.49 14.12
C HIS A 12 -7.48 1.18 13.24
N SER A 13 -7.83 1.53 11.99
CA SER A 13 -6.86 2.01 11.01
C SER A 13 -6.11 3.24 11.49
N TRP A 14 -6.81 4.28 11.93
CA TRP A 14 -6.17 5.51 12.42
C TRP A 14 -5.32 5.26 13.67
N ASP A 15 -5.81 4.45 14.62
CA ASP A 15 -5.07 4.09 15.81
C ASP A 15 -3.76 3.34 15.46
N ASN A 16 -3.80 2.44 14.48
CA ASN A 16 -2.61 1.73 14.03
C ASN A 16 -1.56 2.72 13.46
N PHE A 17 -1.96 3.70 12.68
CA PHE A 17 -1.04 4.76 12.22
C PHE A 17 -0.46 5.57 13.39
N LEU A 18 -1.26 5.95 14.38
CA LEU A 18 -0.77 6.67 15.57
C LEU A 18 0.21 5.83 16.39
N ILE A 19 -0.06 4.53 16.56
CA ILE A 19 0.83 3.61 17.27
C ILE A 19 2.15 3.41 16.52
N ALA A 20 2.08 3.17 15.22
CA ALA A 20 3.28 3.02 14.39
C ALA A 20 4.12 4.30 14.39
N ALA A 21 3.49 5.48 14.30
CA ALA A 21 4.15 6.79 14.38
C ALA A 21 4.70 7.16 15.77
N GLY A 22 4.47 6.32 16.80
CA GLY A 22 4.88 6.60 18.18
C GLY A 22 4.09 7.70 18.88
N ALA A 23 2.93 8.06 18.35
CA ALA A 23 2.02 9.04 18.96
C ALA A 23 1.04 8.41 19.96
N LYS A 24 0.96 7.07 19.98
CA LYS A 24 0.12 6.28 20.86
C LYS A 24 0.82 4.97 21.19
N GLU A 25 0.65 4.46 22.40
CA GLU A 25 1.09 3.11 22.76
C GLU A 25 0.00 2.08 22.42
N GLY A 26 0.42 0.85 22.08
CA GLY A 26 -0.51 -0.24 21.80
C GLY A 26 0.04 -1.34 20.91
N ARG A 27 -0.87 -2.21 20.50
CA ARG A 27 -0.61 -3.31 19.54
C ARG A 27 -1.49 -3.10 18.31
N HIS A 28 -1.06 -3.65 17.18
CA HIS A 28 -1.88 -3.67 15.96
C HIS A 28 -3.21 -4.38 16.22
N LYS A 29 -4.29 -3.83 15.69
CA LYS A 29 -5.65 -4.40 15.77
C LYS A 29 -6.31 -4.35 14.40
N GLY A 30 -7.20 -5.31 14.18
CA GLY A 30 -7.97 -5.43 12.93
C GLY A 30 -7.20 -6.12 11.80
N PRO A 31 -7.82 -6.22 10.63
CA PRO A 31 -7.23 -6.86 9.46
C PRO A 31 -5.97 -6.17 8.95
N LYS A 32 -5.06 -6.96 8.37
CA LYS A 32 -3.77 -6.50 7.87
C LYS A 32 -3.86 -5.58 6.64
N TRP A 33 -4.97 -5.63 5.90
CA TRP A 33 -5.24 -4.77 4.74
C TRP A 33 -5.83 -3.39 5.09
N HIS A 34 -6.04 -3.09 6.38
CA HIS A 34 -6.67 -1.82 6.80
C HIS A 34 -5.86 -0.57 6.47
N ASP A 35 -4.53 -0.67 6.30
CA ASP A 35 -3.74 0.47 5.80
C ASP A 35 -4.20 0.86 4.39
N GLY A 36 -4.46 -0.13 3.52
CA GLY A 36 -5.00 0.11 2.18
C GLY A 36 -6.38 0.75 2.19
N ASP A 37 -7.27 0.31 3.09
CA ASP A 37 -8.61 0.92 3.23
C ASP A 37 -8.51 2.37 3.72
N PHE A 38 -7.53 2.66 4.58
CA PHE A 38 -7.27 4.02 5.03
C PHE A 38 -6.76 4.91 3.88
N TYR A 39 -5.85 4.41 3.05
CA TYR A 39 -5.38 5.12 1.87
C TYR A 39 -6.49 5.37 0.85
N LYS A 40 -7.40 4.40 0.61
CA LYS A 40 -8.58 4.59 -0.25
C LYS A 40 -9.50 5.69 0.25
N TRP A 41 -9.68 5.78 1.58
CA TRP A 41 -10.45 6.89 2.14
C TRP A 41 -9.76 8.24 1.91
N LEU A 42 -8.44 8.32 2.11
CA LEU A 42 -7.67 9.53 1.87
C LEU A 42 -7.69 9.93 0.38
N GLU A 43 -7.63 8.94 -0.52
CA GLU A 43 -7.81 9.13 -1.96
C GLU A 43 -9.18 9.74 -2.27
N ALA A 44 -10.25 9.20 -1.69
CA ALA A 44 -11.60 9.74 -1.86
C ALA A 44 -11.71 11.18 -1.33
N ALA A 45 -11.07 11.49 -0.19
CA ALA A 45 -11.01 12.85 0.33
C ALA A 45 -10.29 13.81 -0.64
N ALA A 46 -9.20 13.36 -1.27
CA ALA A 46 -8.48 14.13 -2.28
C ALA A 46 -9.34 14.40 -3.53
N TYR A 47 -10.11 13.43 -4.00
CA TYR A 47 -11.08 13.64 -5.10
C TYR A 47 -12.15 14.67 -4.71
N VAL A 48 -12.73 14.57 -3.50
CA VAL A 48 -13.72 15.55 -3.03
C VAL A 48 -13.11 16.95 -2.97
N TYR A 49 -11.91 17.09 -2.40
CA TYR A 49 -11.18 18.35 -2.39
C TYR A 49 -10.92 18.88 -3.80
N GLY A 50 -10.55 18.01 -4.74
CA GLY A 50 -10.31 18.38 -6.14
C GLY A 50 -11.48 19.12 -6.78
N VAL A 51 -12.72 18.79 -6.37
CA VAL A 51 -13.96 19.41 -6.86
C VAL A 51 -14.40 20.59 -5.99
N THR A 52 -14.38 20.43 -4.66
CA THR A 52 -15.01 21.40 -3.73
C THR A 52 -14.07 22.51 -3.29
N LYS A 53 -12.76 22.25 -3.30
CA LYS A 53 -11.73 23.10 -2.70
C LYS A 53 -11.96 23.44 -1.23
N ASP A 54 -12.59 22.52 -0.48
CA ASP A 54 -12.88 22.66 0.94
C ASP A 54 -11.59 22.66 1.76
N GLU A 55 -11.29 23.81 2.38
CA GLU A 55 -10.08 24.01 3.17
C GLU A 55 -10.01 23.11 4.42
N GLU A 56 -11.15 22.68 4.98
CA GLU A 56 -11.15 21.78 6.14
C GLU A 56 -10.69 20.38 5.71
N ILE A 57 -11.14 19.91 4.56
CA ILE A 57 -10.67 18.63 3.99
C ILE A 57 -9.16 18.70 3.74
N ASP A 58 -8.66 19.80 3.17
CA ASP A 58 -7.25 20.01 2.91
C ASP A 58 -6.41 19.95 4.20
N ARG A 59 -6.81 20.71 5.23
CA ARG A 59 -6.14 20.67 6.54
C ARG A 59 -6.14 19.29 7.18
N GLN A 60 -7.24 18.55 7.06
CA GLN A 60 -7.35 17.19 7.58
C GLN A 60 -6.39 16.26 6.85
N MET A 61 -6.32 16.32 5.51
CA MET A 61 -5.37 15.53 4.71
C MET A 61 -3.92 15.83 5.11
N ASP A 62 -3.54 17.10 5.25
CA ASP A 62 -2.20 17.50 5.67
C ASP A 62 -1.82 16.92 7.04
N SER A 63 -2.75 16.95 7.99
CA SER A 63 -2.53 16.39 9.33
C SER A 63 -2.31 14.88 9.30
N ILE A 64 -3.05 14.18 8.46
CA ILE A 64 -2.94 12.73 8.26
C ILE A 64 -1.62 12.39 7.58
N ILE A 65 -1.27 13.10 6.52
CA ILE A 65 -0.04 12.88 5.75
C ILE A 65 1.21 13.04 6.64
N LYS A 66 1.21 14.01 7.55
CA LYS A 66 2.28 14.15 8.55
C LYS A 66 2.44 12.89 9.43
N ILE A 67 1.35 12.26 9.84
CA ILE A 67 1.41 11.00 10.59
C ILE A 67 1.91 9.86 9.72
N ILE A 68 1.42 9.73 8.49
CA ILE A 68 1.88 8.70 7.54
C ILE A 68 3.40 8.83 7.32
N GLY A 69 3.91 10.05 7.13
CA GLY A 69 5.35 10.30 6.95
C GLY A 69 6.20 9.89 8.16
N ARG A 70 5.65 9.98 9.38
CA ARG A 70 6.32 9.52 10.61
C ARG A 70 6.33 8.00 10.76
N VAL A 71 5.41 7.29 10.10
CA VAL A 71 5.34 5.83 10.11
C VAL A 71 6.38 5.23 9.19
N GLN A 72 6.72 5.91 8.08
CA GLN A 72 7.63 5.37 7.08
C GLN A 72 9.06 5.25 7.62
N ARG A 73 9.67 4.07 7.45
CA ARG A 73 11.10 3.85 7.72
C ARG A 73 11.98 4.65 6.74
N GLU A 74 13.24 4.82 7.12
CA GLU A 74 14.24 5.56 6.32
C GLU A 74 14.44 4.96 4.93
N ASP A 75 14.41 3.63 4.83
CA ASP A 75 14.53 2.86 3.59
C ASP A 75 13.28 2.92 2.69
N GLY A 76 12.18 3.52 3.17
CA GLY A 76 10.93 3.67 2.43
C GLY A 76 9.86 2.62 2.76
N TYR A 77 10.17 1.59 3.56
CA TYR A 77 9.19 0.61 3.98
C TYR A 77 8.08 1.25 4.82
N ILE A 78 6.83 0.86 4.57
CA ILE A 78 5.66 1.33 5.30
C ILE A 78 4.55 0.27 5.33
N HIS A 79 4.25 -0.24 6.53
CA HIS A 79 3.15 -1.18 6.78
C HIS A 79 2.89 -1.26 8.29
N THR A 80 1.76 -0.73 8.77
CA THR A 80 1.55 -0.58 10.22
C THR A 80 1.59 -1.90 10.99
N PRO A 81 1.06 -3.04 10.49
CA PRO A 81 1.14 -4.32 11.21
C PRO A 81 2.57 -4.75 11.54
N VAL A 82 3.47 -4.67 10.58
CA VAL A 82 4.87 -5.07 10.75
C VAL A 82 5.62 -4.07 11.63
N LEU A 83 5.48 -2.77 11.36
CA LEU A 83 6.17 -1.72 12.11
C LEU A 83 5.75 -1.68 13.58
N ILE A 84 4.48 -1.91 13.90
CA ILE A 84 4.00 -2.05 15.29
C ILE A 84 4.56 -3.32 15.94
N ALA A 85 4.66 -4.42 15.19
CA ALA A 85 5.23 -5.66 15.70
C ALA A 85 6.72 -5.50 16.03
N GLU A 86 7.50 -4.86 15.15
CA GLU A 86 8.91 -4.52 15.36
C GLU A 86 9.09 -3.64 16.60
N LYS A 87 8.30 -2.56 16.72
CA LYS A 87 8.29 -1.68 17.88
C LYS A 87 8.03 -2.44 19.19
N ASN A 88 7.14 -3.44 19.15
CA ASN A 88 6.79 -4.28 20.28
C ASN A 88 7.72 -5.51 20.46
N LYS A 89 8.80 -5.62 19.67
CA LYS A 89 9.77 -6.73 19.69
C LYS A 89 9.13 -8.11 19.48
N LEU A 90 8.16 -8.20 18.59
CA LEU A 90 7.48 -9.43 18.23
C LEU A 90 8.19 -10.09 17.03
N GLU A 91 9.21 -10.90 17.29
CA GLU A 91 10.15 -11.47 16.29
C GLU A 91 9.49 -12.29 15.17
N LYS A 92 8.28 -12.82 15.37
CA LYS A 92 7.59 -13.64 14.37
C LYS A 92 7.02 -12.83 13.20
N ASN A 93 6.88 -11.53 13.34
CA ASN A 93 6.29 -10.62 12.36
C ASN A 93 7.39 -9.73 11.78
N GLY A 94 7.91 -10.06 10.62
CA GLY A 94 8.84 -9.23 9.87
C GLY A 94 8.33 -9.00 8.45
N GLU A 95 8.94 -8.09 7.73
CA GLU A 95 8.59 -7.76 6.35
C GLU A 95 8.66 -9.00 5.43
N PHE A 96 7.64 -9.16 4.58
CA PHE A 96 7.48 -10.24 3.60
C PHE A 96 7.55 -11.67 4.18
N LYS A 97 7.36 -11.86 5.47
CA LYS A 97 7.33 -13.18 6.10
C LYS A 97 5.99 -13.92 5.92
N ASN A 98 4.92 -13.19 5.79
CA ASN A 98 3.58 -13.76 5.63
C ASN A 98 2.84 -13.07 4.48
N ARG A 99 2.57 -13.81 3.41
CA ARG A 99 1.86 -13.29 2.24
C ARG A 99 0.47 -12.69 2.56
N MET A 100 -0.16 -13.15 3.66
CA MET A 100 -1.47 -12.64 4.12
C MET A 100 -1.37 -11.36 4.95
N ASP A 101 -0.19 -10.74 5.04
CA ASP A 101 -0.03 -9.43 5.65
C ASP A 101 -0.35 -8.28 4.69
N PHE A 102 -0.54 -8.56 3.40
CA PHE A 102 -1.00 -7.59 2.39
C PHE A 102 -0.07 -6.38 2.21
N GLU A 103 1.24 -6.54 2.40
CA GLU A 103 2.20 -5.44 2.38
C GLU A 103 2.20 -4.70 1.03
N THR A 104 2.42 -5.43 -0.06
CA THR A 104 2.43 -4.85 -1.42
C THR A 104 1.06 -4.25 -1.81
N TYR A 105 -0.03 -4.86 -1.36
CA TYR A 105 -1.38 -4.33 -1.54
C TYR A 105 -1.53 -2.94 -0.89
N ASN A 106 -1.15 -2.81 0.37
CA ASN A 106 -1.25 -1.55 1.10
C ASN A 106 -0.35 -0.47 0.46
N MET A 107 0.88 -0.82 0.07
CA MET A 107 1.79 0.11 -0.62
C MET A 107 1.25 0.54 -1.98
N GLY A 108 0.57 -0.33 -2.71
CA GLY A 108 -0.10 -0.01 -3.97
C GLY A 108 -1.19 1.05 -3.80
N HIS A 109 -2.02 0.93 -2.77
CA HIS A 109 -3.04 1.94 -2.47
C HIS A 109 -2.44 3.27 -1.98
N LEU A 110 -1.32 3.24 -1.24
CA LEU A 110 -0.57 4.46 -0.91
C LEU A 110 -0.12 5.19 -2.19
N MET A 111 0.44 4.47 -3.16
CA MET A 111 0.92 5.05 -4.42
C MET A 111 -0.22 5.70 -5.21
N THR A 112 -1.36 5.02 -5.36
CA THR A 112 -2.53 5.57 -6.05
C THR A 112 -3.05 6.81 -5.34
N CYS A 113 -3.26 6.72 -4.03
CA CYS A 113 -3.70 7.84 -3.20
C CYS A 113 -2.78 9.06 -3.33
N ALA A 114 -1.47 8.84 -3.29
CA ALA A 114 -0.48 9.91 -3.35
C ALA A 114 -0.50 10.66 -4.69
N CYS A 115 -0.65 9.94 -5.78
CA CYS A 115 -0.76 10.54 -7.11
C CYS A 115 -2.05 11.35 -7.27
N ILE A 116 -3.17 10.84 -6.77
CA ILE A 116 -4.45 11.56 -6.79
C ILE A 116 -4.40 12.80 -5.90
N HIS A 117 -3.85 12.68 -4.68
CA HIS A 117 -3.65 13.82 -3.79
C HIS A 117 -2.79 14.91 -4.46
N HIS A 118 -1.65 14.53 -5.07
CA HIS A 118 -0.79 15.46 -5.81
C HIS A 118 -1.54 16.16 -6.95
N SER A 119 -2.31 15.40 -7.73
CA SER A 119 -3.10 15.97 -8.84
C SER A 119 -4.17 16.94 -8.36
N ALA A 120 -4.83 16.67 -7.22
CA ALA A 120 -5.91 17.49 -6.68
C ALA A 120 -5.43 18.77 -6.00
N THR A 121 -4.26 18.71 -5.33
CA THR A 121 -3.77 19.77 -4.42
C THR A 121 -2.53 20.49 -4.94
N GLY A 122 -1.72 19.86 -5.81
CA GLY A 122 -0.38 20.31 -6.18
C GLY A 122 0.70 20.03 -5.12
N LYS A 123 0.34 19.54 -3.93
CA LYS A 123 1.28 19.23 -2.84
C LYS A 123 2.03 17.93 -3.13
N SER A 124 3.28 17.83 -2.68
CA SER A 124 4.15 16.67 -2.98
C SER A 124 4.50 15.80 -1.78
N ASP A 125 4.09 16.14 -0.57
CA ASP A 125 4.52 15.42 0.65
C ASP A 125 4.12 13.94 0.61
N LEU A 126 2.85 13.62 0.31
CA LEU A 126 2.40 12.24 0.19
C LEU A 126 3.04 11.52 -1.01
N LEU A 127 3.26 12.25 -2.12
CA LEU A 127 3.94 11.71 -3.29
C LEU A 127 5.39 11.31 -2.98
N GLN A 128 6.11 12.09 -2.17
CA GLN A 128 7.47 11.73 -1.74
C GLN A 128 7.48 10.47 -0.86
N ILE A 129 6.50 10.32 0.04
CA ILE A 129 6.32 9.09 0.83
C ILE A 129 6.09 7.89 -0.10
N ALA A 130 5.19 8.02 -1.07
CA ALA A 130 4.91 6.96 -2.05
C ALA A 130 6.12 6.63 -2.93
N ARG A 131 6.91 7.63 -3.34
CA ARG A 131 8.17 7.43 -4.10
C ARG A 131 9.15 6.57 -3.33
N LYS A 132 9.41 6.89 -2.07
CA LYS A 132 10.30 6.08 -1.22
C LYS A 132 9.80 4.64 -1.09
N SER A 133 8.48 4.45 -0.95
CA SER A 133 7.90 3.10 -0.87
C SER A 133 8.02 2.34 -2.20
N ALA A 134 7.83 3.01 -3.33
CA ALA A 134 8.01 2.40 -4.65
C ALA A 134 9.49 2.08 -4.92
N ASP A 135 10.42 2.95 -4.51
CA ASP A 135 11.86 2.73 -4.62
C ASP A 135 12.31 1.54 -3.77
N TYR A 136 11.80 1.43 -2.54
CA TYR A 136 12.02 0.26 -1.69
C TYR A 136 11.57 -1.05 -2.38
N LEU A 137 10.38 -1.07 -2.98
CA LEU A 137 9.92 -2.25 -3.73
C LEU A 137 10.79 -2.51 -4.96
N TYR A 138 11.28 -1.47 -5.63
CA TYR A 138 12.19 -1.62 -6.77
C TYR A 138 13.53 -2.24 -6.36
N ASP A 139 14.09 -1.85 -5.23
CA ASP A 139 15.33 -2.41 -4.69
C ASP A 139 15.16 -3.89 -4.30
N ILE A 140 14.03 -4.26 -3.70
CA ILE A 140 13.69 -5.65 -3.42
C ILE A 140 13.49 -6.45 -4.73
N PHE A 141 12.81 -5.87 -5.72
CA PHE A 141 12.63 -6.50 -7.03
C PHE A 141 13.98 -6.83 -7.70
N LYS A 142 14.96 -5.93 -7.60
CA LYS A 142 16.30 -6.13 -8.17
C LYS A 142 17.14 -7.14 -7.39
N SER A 143 16.98 -7.23 -6.08
CA SER A 143 17.83 -8.06 -5.20
C SER A 143 17.19 -9.38 -4.78
N HIS A 144 15.87 -9.40 -4.54
CA HIS A 144 15.12 -10.52 -3.97
C HIS A 144 13.71 -10.64 -4.57
N PRO A 145 13.57 -10.81 -5.90
CA PRO A 145 12.26 -10.83 -6.58
C PRO A 145 11.31 -11.90 -6.03
N GLU A 146 11.83 -13.03 -5.54
CA GLU A 146 11.04 -14.11 -4.94
C GLU A 146 10.22 -13.66 -3.70
N LYS A 147 10.72 -12.67 -2.95
CA LYS A 147 9.96 -12.10 -1.82
C LYS A 147 8.71 -11.40 -2.30
N LEU A 148 8.82 -10.60 -3.36
CA LEU A 148 7.68 -9.87 -3.93
C LEU A 148 6.71 -10.81 -4.63
N ALA A 149 7.20 -11.81 -5.37
CA ALA A 149 6.35 -12.82 -5.99
C ALA A 149 5.45 -13.51 -4.96
N ASN A 150 6.04 -13.99 -3.87
CA ASN A 150 5.29 -14.67 -2.81
C ASN A 150 4.31 -13.78 -2.05
N ASN A 151 4.54 -12.47 -2.00
CA ASN A 151 3.73 -11.52 -1.25
C ASN A 151 2.78 -10.67 -2.12
N ALA A 152 2.65 -10.97 -3.40
CA ALA A 152 1.75 -10.28 -4.32
C ALA A 152 0.29 -10.71 -4.17
N VAL A 153 -0.22 -10.75 -2.95
CA VAL A 153 -1.63 -11.04 -2.66
C VAL A 153 -2.46 -9.79 -2.89
N CYS A 154 -3.55 -9.91 -3.66
CA CYS A 154 -4.42 -8.80 -4.03
C CYS A 154 -3.62 -7.65 -4.70
N PRO A 155 -3.21 -7.81 -5.96
CA PRO A 155 -2.09 -7.06 -6.57
C PRO A 155 -2.41 -5.62 -6.99
N SER A 156 -2.89 -4.78 -6.08
CA SER A 156 -3.15 -3.35 -6.33
C SER A 156 -1.88 -2.53 -6.62
N HIS A 157 -0.72 -3.08 -6.29
CA HIS A 157 0.57 -2.42 -6.53
C HIS A 157 0.87 -2.22 -8.01
N TYR A 158 0.37 -3.06 -8.92
CA TYR A 158 0.51 -2.82 -10.37
C TYR A 158 -0.16 -1.51 -10.79
N MET A 159 -1.41 -1.28 -10.35
CA MET A 159 -2.11 -0.03 -10.61
C MET A 159 -1.36 1.17 -10.02
N GLY A 160 -0.95 1.05 -8.76
CA GLY A 160 -0.22 2.10 -8.05
C GLY A 160 1.05 2.50 -8.78
N LEU A 161 1.85 1.54 -9.24
CA LEU A 161 3.09 1.79 -9.98
C LEU A 161 2.84 2.41 -11.36
N ILE A 162 1.80 1.99 -12.08
CA ILE A 162 1.43 2.63 -13.36
C ILE A 162 1.02 4.09 -13.16
N VAL A 163 0.25 4.38 -12.09
CA VAL A 163 -0.12 5.76 -11.77
C VAL A 163 1.10 6.58 -11.34
N MET A 164 2.03 5.99 -10.56
CA MET A 164 3.33 6.60 -10.23
C MET A 164 4.12 6.95 -11.48
N TYR A 165 4.26 6.02 -12.45
CA TYR A 165 4.92 6.30 -13.73
C TYR A 165 4.24 7.43 -14.49
N ARG A 166 2.91 7.42 -14.59
CA ARG A 166 2.16 8.49 -15.28
C ARG A 166 2.34 9.85 -14.63
N THR A 167 2.46 9.90 -13.31
CA THR A 167 2.61 11.14 -12.54
C THR A 167 4.05 11.66 -12.58
N THR A 168 5.03 10.78 -12.33
CA THR A 168 6.44 11.16 -12.16
C THR A 168 7.28 11.10 -13.42
N LYS A 169 6.84 10.33 -14.44
CA LYS A 169 7.57 9.97 -15.66
C LYS A 169 8.84 9.16 -15.44
N GLU A 170 9.03 8.59 -14.23
CA GLU A 170 10.18 7.73 -13.94
C GLU A 170 9.96 6.32 -14.46
N SER A 171 10.74 5.91 -15.47
CA SER A 171 10.61 4.62 -16.16
C SER A 171 10.80 3.41 -15.25
N LYS A 172 11.53 3.55 -14.13
CA LYS A 172 11.72 2.46 -13.16
C LYS A 172 10.39 1.93 -12.57
N TYR A 173 9.37 2.78 -12.44
CA TYR A 173 8.05 2.33 -11.93
C TYR A 173 7.28 1.51 -12.96
N LEU A 174 7.44 1.82 -14.24
CA LEU A 174 6.88 0.99 -15.31
C LEU A 174 7.63 -0.35 -15.42
N GLU A 175 8.96 -0.32 -15.32
CA GLU A 175 9.80 -1.53 -15.26
C GLU A 175 9.39 -2.44 -14.08
N LEU A 176 9.22 -1.85 -12.89
CA LEU A 176 8.78 -2.59 -11.71
C LEU A 176 7.38 -3.19 -11.91
N ALA A 177 6.42 -2.41 -12.42
CA ALA A 177 5.07 -2.91 -12.66
C ALA A 177 5.04 -4.11 -13.62
N SER A 178 5.78 -4.05 -14.72
CA SER A 178 5.92 -5.15 -15.68
C SER A 178 6.62 -6.35 -15.03
N GLY A 179 7.77 -6.11 -14.40
CA GLY A 179 8.55 -7.17 -13.77
C GLY A 179 7.81 -7.90 -12.66
N LEU A 180 6.95 -7.21 -11.90
CA LEU A 180 6.13 -7.85 -10.87
C LEU A 180 5.08 -8.80 -11.45
N ILE A 181 4.61 -8.58 -12.68
CA ILE A 181 3.77 -9.54 -13.40
C ILE A 181 4.61 -10.76 -13.83
N ASP A 182 5.78 -10.52 -14.37
CA ASP A 182 6.69 -11.58 -14.86
C ASP A 182 7.08 -12.54 -13.73
N ILE A 183 7.43 -12.01 -12.55
CA ILE A 183 7.86 -12.84 -11.41
C ILE A 183 6.73 -13.63 -10.75
N ARG A 184 5.46 -13.43 -11.11
CA ARG A 184 4.35 -14.28 -10.60
C ARG A 184 4.57 -15.75 -10.88
N GLY A 185 5.26 -16.12 -11.95
CA GLY A 185 5.66 -17.49 -12.24
C GLY A 185 6.65 -18.11 -11.25
N MET A 186 7.26 -17.32 -10.37
CA MET A 186 8.19 -17.81 -9.32
C MET A 186 7.45 -18.35 -8.07
N VAL A 187 6.14 -18.17 -7.96
CA VAL A 187 5.35 -18.65 -6.81
C VAL A 187 5.25 -20.16 -6.85
N LYS A 188 5.74 -20.85 -5.81
CA LYS A 188 5.78 -22.32 -5.76
C LYS A 188 4.44 -22.94 -5.33
N GLU A 189 3.73 -22.27 -4.43
CA GLU A 189 2.48 -22.73 -3.85
C GLU A 189 1.36 -21.70 -4.14
N GLY A 190 1.16 -21.43 -5.42
CA GLY A 190 0.13 -20.54 -5.88
C GLY A 190 -1.26 -21.12 -5.72
N THR A 191 -2.27 -20.24 -5.71
CA THR A 191 -3.68 -20.59 -5.54
C THR A 191 -4.54 -19.94 -6.63
N ASP A 192 -5.69 -20.57 -6.94
CA ASP A 192 -6.69 -19.93 -7.79
C ASP A 192 -7.22 -18.65 -7.16
N ASP A 193 -7.37 -18.63 -5.83
CA ASP A 193 -7.87 -17.48 -5.08
C ASP A 193 -7.02 -16.21 -5.29
N ASN A 194 -5.72 -16.36 -5.49
CA ASN A 194 -4.80 -15.24 -5.77
C ASN A 194 -4.32 -15.18 -7.24
N GLN A 195 -4.89 -15.99 -8.14
CA GLN A 195 -4.53 -16.07 -9.56
C GLN A 195 -3.02 -16.29 -9.79
N ASP A 196 -2.35 -17.06 -8.91
CA ASP A 196 -0.91 -17.31 -8.99
C ASP A 196 -0.54 -18.80 -9.00
N ARG A 197 -1.52 -19.71 -9.15
CA ARG A 197 -1.28 -21.12 -9.38
C ARG A 197 -0.69 -21.41 -10.77
N ILE A 198 -1.10 -20.63 -11.76
CA ILE A 198 -0.62 -20.68 -13.15
C ILE A 198 0.10 -19.37 -13.43
N PRO A 199 1.30 -19.37 -14.05
CA PRO A 199 1.97 -18.15 -14.48
C PRO A 199 1.04 -17.25 -15.29
N PHE A 200 1.17 -15.94 -15.13
CA PHE A 200 0.21 -14.98 -15.70
C PHE A 200 -0.01 -15.17 -17.21
N TYR A 201 1.06 -15.35 -17.97
CA TYR A 201 1.00 -15.47 -19.43
C TYR A 201 0.42 -16.81 -19.93
N ASP A 202 0.31 -17.81 -19.04
CA ASP A 202 -0.28 -19.12 -19.35
C ASP A 202 -1.76 -19.19 -18.93
N GLN A 203 -2.30 -18.13 -18.31
CA GLN A 203 -3.68 -18.09 -17.85
C GLN A 203 -4.63 -17.84 -19.02
N THR A 204 -5.66 -18.68 -19.14
CA THR A 204 -6.71 -18.55 -20.16
C THR A 204 -8.06 -18.16 -19.58
N GLN A 205 -8.18 -18.12 -18.26
CA GLN A 205 -9.42 -17.82 -17.54
C GLN A 205 -9.13 -17.02 -16.28
N ALA A 206 -10.03 -16.09 -15.94
CA ALA A 206 -10.07 -15.48 -14.62
C ALA A 206 -10.68 -16.47 -13.63
N VAL A 207 -9.98 -16.76 -12.54
CA VAL A 207 -10.40 -17.73 -11.51
C VAL A 207 -10.34 -17.11 -10.12
N GLY A 208 -10.95 -17.78 -9.15
CA GLY A 208 -10.83 -17.46 -7.73
C GLY A 208 -11.50 -16.15 -7.31
N HIS A 209 -10.78 -15.34 -6.52
CA HIS A 209 -11.36 -14.15 -5.91
C HIS A 209 -11.54 -13.02 -6.91
N ALA A 210 -12.81 -12.63 -7.18
CA ALA A 210 -13.15 -11.68 -8.23
C ALA A 210 -12.39 -10.33 -8.12
N VAL A 211 -12.26 -9.77 -6.92
CA VAL A 211 -11.55 -8.50 -6.74
C VAL A 211 -10.06 -8.64 -7.09
N ARG A 212 -9.40 -9.72 -6.66
CA ARG A 212 -7.99 -9.97 -6.95
C ARG A 212 -7.74 -10.19 -8.45
N ALA A 213 -8.66 -10.90 -9.11
CA ALA A 213 -8.60 -11.10 -10.56
C ALA A 213 -8.74 -9.80 -11.35
N ASN A 214 -9.55 -8.84 -10.85
CA ASN A 214 -9.71 -7.54 -11.49
C ASN A 214 -8.55 -6.56 -11.24
N TYR A 215 -7.70 -6.81 -10.25
CA TYR A 215 -6.47 -6.04 -10.04
C TYR A 215 -5.32 -6.50 -10.96
N LEU A 216 -5.37 -7.74 -11.43
CA LEU A 216 -4.35 -8.32 -12.30
C LEU A 216 -4.56 -7.93 -13.75
#